data_ef5f00c429ba1d608e3b8b2794b40dac
#
_entry.id   ef5f00c429ba1d608e3b8b2794b40dac
#
_cell.length_a   1.000
_cell.length_b   1.000
_cell.length_c   1.000
_cell.angle_alpha   90.00
_cell.angle_beta   90.00
_cell.angle_gamma   90.00
#
_symmetry.space_group_name_H-M   'P 1'
#
loop_
_entity.id
_entity.type
_entity.pdbx_description
1 polymer ?
#
loop_
_entity_poly.entity_id
_entity_poly.type
_entity_poly.pdbx_seq_one_letter_code
_entity_poly.pdbx_strand_id
1 'polypeptide(L)'
;MVELQVVSDDYRCKIEMERRITYLRGDSGVGKSTLVDYILLGNSAGDAVKVTCNKHLIVIQDIDSNERFRYEKNALFILDEPIETRFRGNNIEELLIENDSYMLIISRVDSLPGAILEMKANGLEHYCVGI
;
A
#
# COMPACT_ATOMS: atom_id res chain seq x y z
N MET A 1 -1.02 0.20 14.67
CA MET A 1 -0.12 -0.23 13.57
C MET A 1 -0.88 -1.03 12.54
N VAL A 2 -0.63 -0.79 11.28
CA VAL A 2 -1.23 -1.55 10.19
C VAL A 2 -0.27 -2.66 9.78
N GLU A 3 -0.80 -3.87 9.65
CA GLU A 3 -0.05 -5.03 9.17
C GLU A 3 -0.72 -5.56 7.91
N LEU A 4 0.08 -5.68 6.84
CA LEU A 4 -0.33 -6.26 5.57
C LEU A 4 0.59 -7.44 5.27
N GLN A 5 0.00 -8.58 4.95
CA GLN A 5 0.75 -9.76 4.58
C GLN A 5 0.18 -10.39 3.32
N VAL A 6 1.05 -10.70 2.38
CA VAL A 6 0.71 -11.38 1.12
C VAL A 6 1.55 -12.64 1.02
N VAL A 7 0.90 -13.77 0.83
CA VAL A 7 1.56 -15.08 0.75
C VAL A 7 1.04 -15.85 -0.44
N SER A 8 1.96 -16.33 -1.26
CA SER A 8 1.70 -17.29 -2.34
C SER A 8 2.83 -18.31 -2.38
N ASP A 9 2.78 -19.25 -3.31
CA ASP A 9 3.83 -20.27 -3.43
C ASP A 9 5.19 -19.69 -3.82
N ASP A 10 5.20 -18.57 -4.52
CA ASP A 10 6.41 -17.95 -5.06
C ASP A 10 6.68 -16.53 -4.56
N TYR A 11 5.91 -16.07 -3.57
CA TYR A 11 6.03 -14.70 -3.10
C TYR A 11 5.53 -14.60 -1.66
N ARG A 12 6.30 -13.95 -0.80
CA ARG A 12 5.89 -13.64 0.57
C ARG A 12 6.33 -12.22 0.90
N CYS A 13 5.40 -11.42 1.36
CA CYS A 13 5.69 -10.04 1.74
C CYS A 13 4.91 -9.66 2.98
N LYS A 14 5.59 -9.00 3.92
CA LYS A 14 4.97 -8.45 5.12
C LYS A 14 5.35 -6.99 5.23
N ILE A 15 4.35 -6.13 5.41
CA ILE A 15 4.53 -4.69 5.58
C ILE A 15 3.88 -4.27 6.89
N GLU A 16 4.63 -3.55 7.71
CA GLU A 16 4.15 -2.96 8.95
C GLU A 16 4.26 -1.44 8.85
N MET A 17 3.17 -0.74 9.14
CA MET A 17 3.10 0.71 9.01
C MET A 17 2.60 1.33 10.30
N GLU A 18 3.28 2.36 10.78
CA GLU A 18 2.85 3.14 11.93
C GLU A 18 2.32 4.52 11.55
N ARG A 19 2.85 5.10 10.47
CA ARG A 19 2.47 6.42 10.00
C ARG A 19 1.26 6.35 9.09
N ARG A 20 0.48 7.42 9.06
CA ARG A 20 -0.73 7.47 8.21
C ARG A 20 -0.41 7.38 6.73
N ILE A 21 0.70 7.97 6.32
CA ILE A 21 1.16 7.94 4.93
C ILE A 21 2.53 7.28 4.89
N THR A 22 2.69 6.26 4.07
CA THR A 22 3.94 5.53 3.89
C THR A 22 4.23 5.35 2.42
N TYR A 23 5.44 5.68 2.03
CA TYR A 23 5.94 5.45 0.66
C TYR A 23 6.70 4.14 0.62
N LEU A 24 6.36 3.30 -0.34
CA LEU A 24 7.08 2.05 -0.59
C LEU A 24 7.99 2.24 -1.80
N ARG A 25 9.28 2.09 -1.58
CA ARG A 25 10.31 2.18 -2.60
C ARG A 25 11.03 0.85 -2.77
N GLY A 26 11.80 0.74 -3.81
CA GLY A 26 12.67 -0.40 -4.07
C GLY A 26 13.14 -0.37 -5.51
N ASP A 27 14.22 -1.08 -5.76
CA ASP A 27 14.75 -1.20 -7.10
C ASP A 27 13.77 -1.93 -8.02
N SER A 28 13.94 -1.74 -9.31
CA SER A 28 13.19 -2.46 -10.31
C SER A 28 13.37 -3.97 -10.12
N GLY A 29 12.27 -4.72 -10.13
CA GLY A 29 12.32 -6.17 -9.99
C GLY A 29 12.33 -6.71 -8.57
N VAL A 30 12.23 -5.87 -7.52
CA VAL A 30 12.16 -6.38 -6.14
C VAL A 30 10.75 -6.81 -5.71
N GLY A 31 9.75 -6.68 -6.59
CA GLY A 31 8.43 -7.24 -6.32
C GLY A 31 7.36 -6.24 -5.90
N LYS A 32 7.55 -4.94 -6.11
CA LYS A 32 6.53 -3.92 -5.78
C LYS A 32 5.28 -4.06 -6.64
N SER A 33 5.45 -4.22 -7.95
CA SER A 33 4.33 -4.44 -8.87
C SER A 33 3.64 -5.78 -8.61
N THR A 34 4.42 -6.79 -8.28
CA THR A 34 3.91 -8.12 -7.91
C THR A 34 3.04 -8.04 -6.66
N LEU A 35 3.43 -7.21 -5.69
CA LEU A 35 2.63 -7.00 -4.49
C LEU A 35 1.22 -6.51 -4.82
N VAL A 36 1.11 -5.49 -5.67
CA VAL A 36 -0.19 -4.94 -6.09
C VAL A 36 -1.00 -5.99 -6.85
N ASP A 37 -0.37 -6.70 -7.78
CA ASP A 37 -1.04 -7.74 -8.56
C ASP A 37 -1.61 -8.84 -7.66
N TYR A 38 -0.85 -9.29 -6.66
CA TYR A 38 -1.32 -10.31 -5.73
C TYR A 38 -2.42 -9.82 -4.79
N ILE A 39 -2.38 -8.56 -4.37
CA ILE A 39 -3.47 -7.99 -3.58
C ILE A 39 -4.78 -7.99 -4.38
N LEU A 40 -4.70 -7.63 -5.65
CA LEU A 40 -5.87 -7.65 -6.53
C LEU A 40 -6.37 -9.07 -6.79
N LEU A 41 -5.46 -10.01 -7.02
CA LEU A 41 -5.79 -11.42 -7.22
C LEU A 41 -6.35 -12.08 -5.96
N GLY A 42 -5.86 -11.70 -4.79
CA GLY A 42 -6.29 -12.28 -3.52
C GLY A 42 -7.77 -12.14 -3.24
N ASN A 43 -8.41 -11.15 -3.84
CA ASN A 43 -9.85 -10.93 -3.72
C ASN A 43 -10.67 -11.85 -4.65
N SER A 44 -10.04 -12.51 -5.61
CA SER A 44 -10.73 -13.30 -6.64
C SER A 44 -10.14 -14.69 -6.88
N ALA A 45 -8.92 -14.95 -6.45
CA ALA A 45 -8.18 -16.16 -6.80
C ALA A 45 -8.30 -17.32 -5.79
N GLY A 46 -9.14 -17.20 -4.77
CA GLY A 46 -9.31 -18.25 -3.77
C GLY A 46 -8.05 -18.50 -2.96
N ASP A 47 -7.57 -19.75 -2.96
CA ASP A 47 -6.45 -20.18 -2.11
C ASP A 47 -5.06 -19.96 -2.72
N ALA A 48 -4.98 -19.52 -3.97
CA ALA A 48 -3.69 -19.35 -4.66
C ALA A 48 -2.86 -18.23 -4.05
N VAL A 49 -3.51 -17.17 -3.57
CA VAL A 49 -2.88 -16.04 -2.92
C VAL A 49 -3.66 -15.72 -1.65
N LYS A 50 -2.96 -15.60 -0.53
CA LYS A 50 -3.57 -15.22 0.73
C LYS A 50 -3.13 -13.81 1.10
N VAL A 51 -4.09 -12.91 1.22
CA VAL A 51 -3.87 -11.53 1.63
C VAL A 51 -4.53 -11.31 2.99
N THR A 52 -3.75 -10.85 3.96
CA THR A 52 -4.21 -10.58 5.31
C THR A 52 -3.87 -9.14 5.70
N CYS A 53 -4.85 -8.42 6.22
CA CYS A 53 -4.64 -7.06 6.70
C CYS A 53 -5.63 -6.77 7.83
N ASN A 54 -5.18 -6.02 8.83
CA ASN A 54 -6.05 -5.58 9.92
C ASN A 54 -6.87 -4.33 9.58
N LYS A 55 -6.77 -3.84 8.36
CA LYS A 55 -7.60 -2.77 7.80
C LYS A 55 -8.26 -3.27 6.53
N HIS A 56 -9.33 -2.60 6.12
CA HIS A 56 -9.99 -2.89 4.85
C HIS A 56 -9.11 -2.39 3.69
N LEU A 57 -8.69 -3.30 2.82
CA LEU A 57 -7.81 -2.98 1.70
C LEU A 57 -8.59 -2.36 0.54
N ILE A 58 -8.14 -1.21 0.08
CA ILE A 58 -8.71 -0.51 -1.07
C ILE A 58 -7.57 -0.12 -2.00
N VAL A 59 -7.53 -0.72 -3.17
CA VAL A 59 -6.54 -0.39 -4.19
C VAL A 59 -7.13 0.69 -5.10
N ILE A 60 -6.46 1.83 -5.18
CA ILE A 60 -6.87 2.93 -6.04
C ILE A 60 -6.11 2.80 -7.36
N GLN A 61 -6.82 2.40 -8.40
CA GLN A 61 -6.26 2.13 -9.72
C GLN A 61 -6.47 3.26 -10.72
N ASP A 62 -7.51 4.06 -10.51
CA ASP A 62 -7.80 5.17 -11.39
C ASP A 62 -8.13 6.42 -10.58
N ILE A 63 -8.21 7.52 -11.29
CA ILE A 63 -8.37 8.85 -10.72
C ILE A 63 -9.77 9.07 -10.18
N ASP A 64 -10.77 8.46 -10.80
CA ASP A 64 -12.15 8.64 -10.41
C ASP A 64 -12.49 7.93 -9.10
N SER A 65 -11.71 6.93 -8.73
CA SER A 65 -11.87 6.23 -7.46
C SER A 65 -11.16 6.91 -6.29
N ASN A 66 -10.42 7.99 -6.51
CA ASN A 66 -9.62 8.64 -5.47
C ASN A 66 -10.45 9.31 -4.38
N GLU A 67 -11.72 9.58 -4.63
CA GLU A 67 -12.62 10.19 -3.64
C GLU A 67 -12.96 9.25 -2.49
N ARG A 68 -12.68 7.96 -2.61
CA ARG A 68 -12.99 6.98 -1.57
C ARG A 68 -12.30 7.29 -0.24
N PHE A 69 -11.14 7.92 -0.25
CA PHE A 69 -10.44 8.29 0.99
C PHE A 69 -11.23 9.28 1.85
N ARG A 70 -12.21 9.97 1.29
CA ARG A 70 -13.01 10.97 2.00
C ARG A 70 -14.08 10.36 2.89
N TYR A 71 -14.57 9.16 2.56
CA TYR A 71 -15.68 8.55 3.28
C TYR A 71 -15.44 7.12 3.76
N GLU A 72 -14.48 6.42 3.21
CA GLU A 72 -14.15 5.07 3.67
C GLU A 72 -13.42 5.13 5.01
N LYS A 73 -13.85 4.30 5.96
CA LYS A 73 -13.29 4.24 7.30
C LYS A 73 -12.57 2.93 7.53
N ASN A 74 -11.59 2.95 8.42
CA ASN A 74 -10.83 1.76 8.82
C ASN A 74 -10.19 1.05 7.63
N ALA A 75 -9.66 1.83 6.70
CA ALA A 75 -9.11 1.33 5.44
C ALA A 75 -7.60 1.52 5.32
N LEU A 76 -6.97 0.66 4.52
CA LEU A 76 -5.64 0.89 4.00
C LEU A 76 -5.77 1.12 2.49
N PHE A 77 -5.50 2.35 2.07
CA PHE A 77 -5.49 2.71 0.65
C PHE A 77 -4.13 2.39 0.06
N ILE A 78 -4.12 1.72 -1.07
CA ILE A 78 -2.89 1.41 -1.80
C ILE A 78 -2.95 2.14 -3.14
N LEU A 79 -1.99 3.02 -3.35
CA LEU A 79 -1.85 3.80 -4.58
C LEU A 79 -0.61 3.35 -5.32
N ASP A 80 -0.78 2.94 -6.56
CA ASP A 80 0.31 2.66 -7.48
C ASP A 80 0.46 3.87 -8.40
N GLU A 81 1.71 4.30 -8.65
CA GLU A 81 2.06 5.49 -9.44
C GLU A 81 1.00 5.96 -10.44
N PRO A 82 0.99 7.14 -10.84
CA PRO A 82 1.42 8.49 -10.44
C PRO A 82 0.27 9.32 -9.86
N ILE A 83 -0.71 8.65 -9.30
CA ILE A 83 -1.97 9.25 -8.82
C ILE A 83 -1.72 10.22 -7.67
N GLU A 84 -0.62 10.06 -6.95
CA GLU A 84 -0.27 10.83 -5.77
C GLU A 84 -0.22 12.35 -5.99
N THR A 85 0.12 12.78 -7.20
CA THR A 85 0.20 14.23 -7.50
C THR A 85 -1.14 14.93 -7.35
N ARG A 86 -2.23 14.18 -7.42
CA ARG A 86 -3.57 14.73 -7.26
C ARG A 86 -3.94 15.03 -5.81
N PHE A 87 -3.19 14.51 -4.87
CA PHE A 87 -3.43 14.76 -3.45
C PHE A 87 -2.67 15.98 -2.93
N ARG A 88 -1.89 16.65 -3.78
CA ARG A 88 -1.17 17.86 -3.40
C ARG A 88 -2.15 18.97 -3.00
N GLY A 89 -1.85 19.61 -1.88
CA GLY A 89 -2.67 20.71 -1.40
C GLY A 89 -3.95 20.28 -0.69
N ASN A 90 -4.19 18.99 -0.56
CA ASN A 90 -5.32 18.46 0.20
C ASN A 90 -4.87 18.06 1.60
N ASN A 91 -5.77 18.14 2.57
CA ASN A 91 -5.52 17.70 3.95
C ASN A 91 -5.72 16.20 4.07
N ILE A 92 -4.97 15.44 3.30
CA ILE A 92 -5.13 13.97 3.22
C ILE A 92 -4.84 13.32 4.55
N GLU A 93 -3.78 13.73 5.23
CA GLU A 93 -3.41 13.14 6.51
C GLU A 93 -4.51 13.34 7.55
N GLU A 94 -5.13 14.52 7.59
CA GLU A 94 -6.24 14.80 8.51
C GLU A 94 -7.45 13.91 8.22
N LEU A 95 -7.78 13.72 6.94
CA LEU A 95 -8.88 12.84 6.54
C LEU A 95 -8.61 11.39 6.91
N LEU A 96 -7.38 10.94 6.74
CA LEU A 96 -6.97 9.60 7.14
C LEU A 96 -7.10 9.41 8.66
N ILE A 97 -6.69 10.41 9.44
CA ILE A 97 -6.81 10.37 10.89
C ILE A 97 -8.28 10.30 11.31
N GLU A 98 -9.12 11.15 10.74
CA GLU A 98 -10.56 11.17 11.05
C GLU A 98 -11.23 9.84 10.76
N ASN A 99 -10.85 9.17 9.70
CA ASN A 99 -11.44 7.92 9.24
C ASN A 99 -10.72 6.68 9.79
N ASP A 100 -9.70 6.88 10.62
CA ASP A 100 -8.84 5.81 11.12
C ASP A 100 -8.28 4.93 9.98
N SER A 101 -7.87 5.60 8.93
CA SER A 101 -7.37 4.98 7.70
C SER A 101 -5.90 5.31 7.47
N TYR A 102 -5.28 4.56 6.59
CA TYR A 102 -3.86 4.66 6.24
C TYR A 102 -3.70 4.62 4.73
N MET A 103 -2.55 5.09 4.26
CA MET A 103 -2.25 5.16 2.83
C MET A 103 -0.84 4.64 2.56
N LEU A 104 -0.72 3.67 1.67
CA LEU A 104 0.54 3.14 1.18
C LEU A 104 0.69 3.56 -0.28
N ILE A 105 1.74 4.33 -0.56
CA ILE A 105 1.99 4.86 -1.90
C ILE A 105 3.22 4.18 -2.49
N ILE A 106 3.04 3.50 -3.62
CA ILE A 106 4.13 2.85 -4.33
C ILE A 106 4.63 3.83 -5.40
N SER A 107 5.63 4.62 -5.04
CA SER A 107 6.12 5.69 -5.90
C SER A 107 7.56 6.03 -5.60
N ARG A 108 8.23 6.60 -6.59
CA ARG A 108 9.59 7.13 -6.47
C ARG A 108 9.61 8.59 -6.04
N VAL A 109 8.45 9.24 -6.02
CA VAL A 109 8.34 10.67 -5.72
C VAL A 109 7.62 10.86 -4.39
N ASP A 110 8.25 11.57 -3.46
CA ASP A 110 7.65 11.90 -2.17
C ASP A 110 6.94 13.23 -2.30
N SER A 111 5.65 13.21 -2.56
CA SER A 111 4.84 14.42 -2.71
C SER A 111 4.07 14.81 -1.46
N LEU A 112 3.97 13.91 -0.49
CA LEU A 112 3.27 14.13 0.78
C LEU A 112 4.20 13.79 1.95
N PRO A 113 4.00 14.40 3.13
CA PRO A 113 4.76 13.99 4.31
C PRO A 113 4.40 12.57 4.72
N GLY A 114 5.39 11.75 4.98
CA GLY A 114 5.17 10.36 5.37
C GLY A 114 6.46 9.62 5.66
N ALA A 115 6.32 8.37 6.11
CA ALA A 115 7.44 7.47 6.30
C ALA A 115 7.85 6.84 4.98
N ILE A 116 9.10 6.42 4.88
CA ILE A 116 9.62 5.74 3.70
C ILE A 116 10.06 4.33 4.09
N LEU A 117 9.55 3.35 3.38
CA LEU A 117 9.98 1.96 3.50
C LEU A 117 10.64 1.54 2.18
N GLU A 118 11.73 0.79 2.29
CA GLU A 118 12.40 0.21 1.13
C GLU A 118 12.14 -1.29 1.10
N MET A 119 11.60 -1.78 -0.01
CA MET A 119 11.38 -3.21 -0.21
C MET A 119 12.65 -3.88 -0.70
N LYS A 120 13.00 -4.99 -0.06
CA LYS A 120 14.13 -5.84 -0.43
C LYS A 120 13.66 -7.26 -0.59
N ALA A 121 14.36 -8.01 -1.40
CA ALA A 121 14.05 -9.41 -1.67
C ALA A 121 15.20 -10.32 -1.28
N ASN A 122 14.86 -11.48 -0.72
CA ASN A 122 15.79 -12.56 -0.44
C ASN A 122 15.10 -13.87 -0.82
N GLY A 123 15.33 -14.32 -2.07
CA GLY A 123 14.59 -15.44 -2.62
C GLY A 123 13.09 -15.11 -2.73
N LEU A 124 12.25 -15.92 -2.12
CA LEU A 124 10.80 -15.72 -2.12
C LEU A 124 10.33 -14.68 -1.09
N GLU A 125 11.19 -14.38 -0.13
CA GLU A 125 10.85 -13.45 0.94
C GLU A 125 11.08 -12.00 0.50
N HIS A 126 10.09 -11.17 0.76
CA HIS A 126 10.16 -9.73 0.52
C HIS A 126 9.91 -9.02 1.86
N TYR A 127 10.75 -8.08 2.18
CA TYR A 127 10.65 -7.36 3.44
C TYR A 127 10.91 -5.88 3.25
N CYS A 128 10.41 -5.08 4.18
CA CYS A 128 10.50 -3.64 4.11
C CYS A 128 11.34 -3.10 5.27
N VAL A 129 12.21 -2.17 4.95
CA VAL A 129 13.13 -1.53 5.92
C VAL A 129 12.84 -0.04 5.93
N GLY A 130 12.70 0.55 7.09
CA GLY A 130 12.54 2.00 7.23
C GLY A 130 13.81 2.75 6.86
N ILE A 131 13.62 3.86 6.18
CA ILE A 131 14.72 4.75 5.79
C ILE A 131 14.70 5.99 6.67
#